data_ba3776aaf2da22b04bea0f699669b200
#
_entry.id   ba3776aaf2da22b04bea0f699669b200
#
_cell.length_a   1.000
_cell.length_b   1.000
_cell.length_c   1.000
_cell.angle_alpha   90.00
_cell.angle_beta   90.00
_cell.angle_gamma   90.00
#
_symmetry.space_group_name_H-M   'P 1'
#
loop_
_entity.id
_entity.type
_entity.pdbx_description
1 polymer ?
#
loop_
_entity_poly.entity_id
_entity_poly.type
_entity_poly.pdbx_seq_one_letter_code
_entity_poly.pdbx_strand_id
1 'polypeptide(L)'
;MSDKKIRWFTVSMIAFSMVWGFGNVVNNYAQQGISVVVSWILIMLLYFIPYALIVGQLGSTFKTSSGGVSSWVKETTGKRKIAYYAAWTYWVVHITYLAQKPQSVLIALGWVFKGNGRVATDMSVQTVAIISFIIFLIFLFLSTKGLTTLKVIGSVAGSGMLIMSILFIILAVAVPTIDPSFKMATPDMGDVKTYIPDFNLNYFATISMLVFAVGGAEKIS
;
A
#
# COMPACT_ATOMS: atom_id res chain seq x y z
N MET A 1 28.47 5.01 -18.65
CA MET A 1 27.09 4.51 -18.53
C MET A 1 26.19 5.73 -18.39
N SER A 2 25.27 5.95 -19.33
CA SER A 2 24.38 7.12 -19.31
C SER A 2 23.47 7.02 -18.07
N ASP A 3 23.58 7.98 -17.16
CA ASP A 3 22.64 8.18 -16.05
C ASP A 3 21.24 8.46 -16.61
N LYS A 4 20.49 7.41 -16.90
CA LYS A 4 19.08 7.55 -17.27
C LYS A 4 18.31 7.99 -16.04
N LYS A 5 18.23 9.29 -15.83
CA LYS A 5 17.38 9.90 -14.79
C LYS A 5 15.95 9.38 -14.95
N ILE A 6 15.38 8.92 -13.86
CA ILE A 6 13.98 8.49 -13.86
C ILE A 6 13.11 9.74 -14.00
N ARG A 7 12.17 9.72 -14.94
CA ARG A 7 11.22 10.84 -15.12
C ARG A 7 10.34 10.95 -13.88
N TRP A 8 9.99 12.16 -13.48
CA TRP A 8 9.15 12.44 -12.31
C TRP A 8 7.83 11.64 -12.33
N PHE A 9 7.20 11.49 -13.50
CA PHE A 9 5.98 10.70 -13.64
C PHE A 9 6.18 9.22 -13.26
N THR A 10 7.28 8.61 -13.71
CA THR A 10 7.60 7.21 -13.35
C THR A 10 7.81 7.06 -11.85
N VAL A 11 8.51 8.01 -11.22
CA VAL A 11 8.71 8.02 -9.76
C VAL A 11 7.37 8.15 -9.05
N SER A 12 6.50 9.06 -9.52
CA SER A 12 5.17 9.26 -8.93
C SER A 12 4.29 8.01 -9.05
N MET A 13 4.32 7.30 -10.18
CA MET A 13 3.56 6.06 -10.37
C MET A 13 4.09 4.91 -9.49
N ILE A 14 5.40 4.79 -9.36
CA ILE A 14 6.01 3.84 -8.42
C ILE A 14 5.60 4.19 -6.99
N ALA A 15 5.72 5.46 -6.59
CA ALA A 15 5.30 5.93 -5.28
C ALA A 15 3.82 5.63 -5.01
N PHE A 16 2.96 5.97 -5.97
CA PHE A 16 1.54 5.71 -5.89
C PHE A 16 1.24 4.22 -5.72
N SER A 17 1.90 3.34 -6.48
CA SER A 17 1.72 1.88 -6.34
C SER A 17 2.20 1.30 -5.01
N MET A 18 3.14 1.98 -4.34
CA MET A 18 3.67 1.54 -3.04
C MET A 18 2.84 2.02 -1.85
N VAL A 19 2.27 3.23 -1.96
CA VAL A 19 1.52 3.87 -0.86
C VAL A 19 0.02 3.63 -1.01
N TRP A 20 -0.50 3.71 -2.24
CA TRP A 20 -1.93 3.54 -2.50
C TRP A 20 -2.30 2.06 -2.58
N GLY A 21 -3.34 1.66 -1.83
CA GLY A 21 -3.90 0.31 -1.88
C GLY A 21 -5.42 0.36 -1.87
N PHE A 22 -6.07 0.13 -3.03
CA PHE A 22 -7.52 0.11 -3.13
C PHE A 22 -8.15 -0.88 -2.13
N GLY A 23 -7.54 -2.04 -1.95
CA GLY A 23 -7.97 -3.02 -0.95
C GLY A 23 -7.97 -2.48 0.49
N ASN A 24 -7.03 -1.60 0.82
CA ASN A 24 -7.00 -0.95 2.14
C ASN A 24 -8.20 -0.02 2.33
N VAL A 25 -8.59 0.73 1.29
CA VAL A 25 -9.77 1.61 1.35
C VAL A 25 -11.04 0.79 1.59
N VAL A 26 -11.26 -0.26 0.79
CA VAL A 26 -12.44 -1.13 0.90
C VAL A 26 -12.48 -1.87 2.24
N ASN A 27 -11.38 -2.47 2.67
CA ASN A 27 -11.34 -3.23 3.91
C ASN A 27 -11.55 -2.34 5.15
N ASN A 28 -10.99 -1.13 5.16
CA ASN A 28 -11.19 -0.22 6.28
C ASN A 28 -12.61 0.34 6.30
N TYR A 29 -13.21 0.60 5.13
CA TYR A 29 -14.62 0.96 5.05
C TYR A 29 -15.53 -0.16 5.58
N ALA A 30 -15.26 -1.41 5.22
CA ALA A 30 -16.01 -2.56 5.71
C ALA A 30 -15.96 -2.73 7.23
N GLN A 31 -14.87 -2.28 7.87
CA GLN A 31 -14.69 -2.37 9.32
C GLN A 31 -15.24 -1.16 10.09
N GLN A 32 -15.14 0.04 9.53
CA GLN A 32 -15.46 1.29 10.22
C GLN A 32 -16.71 1.99 9.68
N GLY A 33 -17.24 1.51 8.54
CA GLY A 33 -18.32 2.23 7.86
C GLY A 33 -17.86 3.64 7.42
N ILE A 34 -18.78 4.61 7.44
CA ILE A 34 -18.52 5.97 6.99
C ILE A 34 -17.55 6.74 7.89
N SER A 35 -17.41 6.37 9.15
CA SER A 35 -16.47 7.00 10.08
C SER A 35 -14.99 6.83 9.67
N VAL A 36 -14.71 5.91 8.74
CA VAL A 36 -13.39 5.76 8.11
C VAL A 36 -12.88 7.04 7.46
N VAL A 37 -13.77 7.92 7.02
CA VAL A 37 -13.39 9.22 6.42
C VAL A 37 -12.61 10.06 7.42
N VAL A 38 -13.12 10.18 8.65
CA VAL A 38 -12.42 10.89 9.74
C VAL A 38 -11.12 10.19 10.09
N SER A 39 -11.11 8.87 10.14
CA SER A 39 -9.90 8.08 10.39
C SER A 39 -8.82 8.36 9.33
N TRP A 40 -9.17 8.41 8.04
CA TRP A 40 -8.23 8.78 6.97
C TRP A 40 -7.70 10.19 7.15
N ILE A 41 -8.56 11.16 7.44
CA ILE A 41 -8.15 12.56 7.67
C ILE A 41 -7.15 12.63 8.84
N LEU A 42 -7.44 11.98 9.95
CA LEU A 42 -6.56 11.95 11.13
C LEU A 42 -5.20 11.32 10.79
N ILE A 43 -5.19 10.16 10.14
CA ILE A 43 -3.94 9.48 9.76
C ILE A 43 -3.14 10.29 8.74
N MET A 44 -3.80 10.92 7.77
CA MET A 44 -3.11 11.77 6.79
C MET A 44 -2.46 12.97 7.47
N LEU A 45 -3.16 13.65 8.35
CA LEU A 45 -2.64 14.87 9.00
C LEU A 45 -1.61 14.56 10.09
N LEU A 46 -1.88 13.57 10.95
CA LEU A 46 -1.06 13.32 12.14
C LEU A 46 0.11 12.37 11.88
N TYR A 47 0.01 11.52 10.89
CA TYR A 47 1.04 10.52 10.59
C TYR A 47 1.65 10.69 9.20
N PHE A 48 0.86 10.59 8.13
CA PHE A 48 1.41 10.49 6.76
C PHE A 48 2.17 11.75 6.33
N ILE A 49 1.60 12.94 6.53
CA ILE A 49 2.24 14.20 6.11
C ILE A 49 3.56 14.41 6.88
N PRO A 50 3.61 14.36 8.23
CA PRO A 50 4.88 14.48 8.96
C PRO A 50 5.89 13.41 8.56
N TYR A 51 5.46 12.17 8.39
CA TYR A 51 6.31 11.07 7.97
C TYR A 51 6.91 11.30 6.58
N ALA A 52 6.08 11.69 5.60
CA ALA A 52 6.55 11.96 4.24
C ALA A 52 7.55 13.13 4.19
N LEU A 53 7.33 14.18 4.99
CA LEU A 53 8.26 15.30 5.11
C LEU A 53 9.60 14.86 5.70
N ILE A 54 9.59 14.05 6.76
CA ILE A 54 10.82 13.53 7.38
C ILE A 54 11.58 12.65 6.38
N VAL A 55 10.88 11.73 5.71
CA VAL A 55 11.50 10.86 4.69
C VAL A 55 12.07 11.67 3.54
N GLY A 56 11.35 12.68 3.04
CA GLY A 56 11.81 13.57 2.00
C GLY A 56 13.06 14.36 2.41
N GLN A 57 13.11 14.85 3.65
CA GLN A 57 14.27 15.55 4.18
C GLN A 57 15.48 14.63 4.33
N LEU A 58 15.29 13.43 4.91
CA LEU A 58 16.37 12.46 5.08
C LEU A 58 16.91 11.98 3.72
N GLY A 59 16.03 11.66 2.76
CA GLY A 59 16.42 11.27 1.41
C GLY A 59 17.17 12.38 0.66
N SER A 60 16.76 13.65 0.85
CA SER A 60 17.45 14.79 0.25
C SER A 60 18.81 15.09 0.89
N THR A 61 18.93 14.87 2.20
CA THR A 61 20.17 15.11 2.95
C THR A 61 21.21 14.03 2.69
N PHE A 62 20.80 12.78 2.63
CA PHE A 62 21.70 11.63 2.50
C PHE A 62 21.67 10.99 1.11
N LYS A 63 21.65 11.80 0.06
CA LYS A 63 21.57 11.35 -1.36
C LYS A 63 22.65 10.36 -1.79
N THR A 64 23.80 10.39 -1.14
CA THR A 64 24.95 9.51 -1.46
C THR A 64 24.95 8.20 -0.68
N SER A 65 24.06 8.06 0.29
CA SER A 65 23.98 6.86 1.12
C SER A 65 23.01 5.84 0.52
N SER A 66 23.53 4.65 0.22
CA SER A 66 22.81 3.61 -0.55
C SER A 66 22.00 2.61 0.30
N GLY A 67 21.92 2.81 1.60
CA GLY A 67 21.35 1.82 2.53
C GLY A 67 19.94 2.14 3.08
N GLY A 68 19.24 3.13 2.55
CA GLY A 68 17.91 3.52 3.00
C GLY A 68 17.89 3.88 4.50
N VAL A 69 16.83 3.47 5.21
CA VAL A 69 16.59 3.80 6.63
C VAL A 69 17.80 3.47 7.53
N SER A 70 18.47 2.35 7.31
CA SER A 70 19.62 1.97 8.14
C SER A 70 20.81 2.89 7.96
N SER A 71 21.05 3.37 6.73
CA SER A 71 22.09 4.38 6.45
C SER A 71 21.75 5.72 7.08
N TRP A 72 20.50 6.16 6.99
CA TRP A 72 20.09 7.40 7.64
C TRP A 72 20.30 7.35 9.15
N VAL A 73 19.92 6.22 9.79
CA VAL A 73 20.17 6.02 11.23
C VAL A 73 21.66 6.04 11.54
N LYS A 74 22.52 5.47 10.69
CA LYS A 74 23.96 5.50 10.86
C LYS A 74 24.51 6.93 10.77
N GLU A 75 24.14 7.65 9.72
CA GLU A 75 24.64 9.02 9.46
C GLU A 75 24.14 10.01 10.53
N THR A 76 22.90 9.87 11.00
CA THR A 76 22.34 10.77 12.03
C THR A 76 22.84 10.48 13.44
N THR A 77 23.05 9.21 13.79
CA THR A 77 23.42 8.81 15.16
C THR A 77 24.92 8.56 15.35
N GLY A 78 25.66 8.35 14.27
CA GLY A 78 27.05 7.89 14.29
C GLY A 78 27.25 6.47 14.86
N LYS A 79 26.17 5.78 15.22
CA LYS A 79 26.21 4.49 15.96
C LYS A 79 25.87 3.32 15.05
N ARG A 80 26.89 2.56 14.63
CA ARG A 80 26.74 1.38 13.78
C ARG A 80 25.80 0.32 14.35
N LYS A 81 25.78 0.11 15.68
CA LYS A 81 24.90 -0.88 16.33
C LYS A 81 23.43 -0.53 16.18
N ILE A 82 23.07 0.78 16.30
CA ILE A 82 21.68 1.23 16.15
C ILE A 82 21.25 1.10 14.68
N ALA A 83 22.11 1.43 13.73
CA ALA A 83 21.84 1.25 12.31
C ALA A 83 21.63 -0.22 11.95
N TYR A 84 22.42 -1.12 12.51
CA TYR A 84 22.25 -2.56 12.33
C TYR A 84 20.92 -3.06 12.90
N TYR A 85 20.54 -2.60 14.09
CA TYR A 85 19.26 -2.91 14.69
C TYR A 85 18.08 -2.40 13.84
N ALA A 86 18.18 -1.19 13.29
CA ALA A 86 17.19 -0.65 12.36
C ALA A 86 17.07 -1.49 11.07
N ALA A 87 18.19 -1.93 10.50
CA ALA A 87 18.20 -2.82 9.34
C ALA A 87 17.54 -4.17 9.66
N TRP A 88 17.87 -4.74 10.82
CA TRP A 88 17.32 -6.03 11.27
C TRP A 88 15.81 -5.97 11.48
N THR A 89 15.30 -4.97 12.22
CA THR A 89 13.87 -4.81 12.46
C THR A 89 13.10 -4.58 11.17
N TYR A 90 13.65 -3.74 10.27
CA TYR A 90 13.07 -3.53 8.95
C TYR A 90 12.97 -4.83 8.15
N TRP A 91 14.02 -5.63 8.13
CA TRP A 91 14.05 -6.91 7.45
C TRP A 91 13.04 -7.92 8.03
N VAL A 92 12.99 -8.07 9.36
CA VAL A 92 12.07 -9.00 10.03
C VAL A 92 10.61 -8.68 9.73
N VAL A 93 10.23 -7.40 9.80
CA VAL A 93 8.86 -6.97 9.47
C VAL A 93 8.52 -7.26 8.00
N HIS A 94 9.49 -7.09 7.09
CA HIS A 94 9.25 -7.34 5.68
C HIS A 94 9.15 -8.82 5.31
N ILE A 95 9.70 -9.75 6.07
CA ILE A 95 9.53 -11.20 5.84
C ILE A 95 8.03 -11.55 5.89
N THR A 96 7.35 -11.18 6.96
CA THR A 96 5.92 -11.47 7.14
C THR A 96 5.05 -10.78 6.08
N TYR A 97 5.39 -9.55 5.75
CA TYR A 97 4.71 -8.80 4.70
C TYR A 97 4.87 -9.44 3.32
N LEU A 98 6.08 -9.84 2.95
CA LEU A 98 6.36 -10.46 1.65
C LEU A 98 5.74 -11.86 1.53
N ALA A 99 5.66 -12.61 2.63
CA ALA A 99 5.04 -13.93 2.64
C ALA A 99 3.56 -13.93 2.25
N GLN A 100 2.84 -12.83 2.50
CA GLN A 100 1.42 -12.70 2.15
C GLN A 100 1.19 -12.27 0.69
N LYS A 101 2.18 -11.69 0.01
CA LYS A 101 2.00 -11.12 -1.34
C LYS A 101 1.64 -12.14 -2.41
N PRO A 102 2.27 -13.32 -2.48
CA PRO A 102 1.89 -14.33 -3.46
C PRO A 102 0.43 -14.78 -3.33
N GLN A 103 -0.07 -14.92 -2.11
CA GLN A 103 -1.47 -15.25 -1.88
C GLN A 103 -2.41 -14.12 -2.36
N SER A 104 -2.05 -12.87 -2.14
CA SER A 104 -2.80 -11.71 -2.68
C SER A 104 -2.86 -11.73 -4.21
N VAL A 105 -1.76 -12.11 -4.88
CA VAL A 105 -1.73 -12.28 -6.34
C VAL A 105 -2.66 -13.40 -6.77
N LEU A 106 -2.65 -14.53 -6.07
CA LEU A 106 -3.54 -15.67 -6.37
C LEU A 106 -5.02 -15.28 -6.24
N ILE A 107 -5.38 -14.52 -5.21
CA ILE A 107 -6.74 -14.00 -5.02
C ILE A 107 -7.11 -13.05 -6.17
N ALA A 108 -6.21 -12.15 -6.57
CA ALA A 108 -6.43 -11.23 -7.68
C ALA A 108 -6.64 -11.97 -9.01
N LEU A 109 -5.83 -13.01 -9.28
CA LEU A 109 -6.03 -13.89 -10.44
C LEU A 109 -7.39 -14.61 -10.39
N GLY A 110 -7.83 -15.02 -9.21
CA GLY A 110 -9.17 -15.59 -9.01
C GLY A 110 -10.27 -14.63 -9.44
N TRP A 111 -10.18 -13.38 -9.08
CA TRP A 111 -11.13 -12.35 -9.53
C TRP A 111 -11.12 -12.16 -11.05
N VAL A 112 -9.93 -12.16 -11.67
CA VAL A 112 -9.80 -12.00 -13.13
C VAL A 112 -10.38 -13.17 -13.90
N PHE A 113 -10.10 -14.43 -13.47
CA PHE A 113 -10.46 -15.62 -14.25
C PHE A 113 -11.77 -16.28 -13.83
N LYS A 114 -12.16 -16.14 -12.56
CA LYS A 114 -13.36 -16.81 -12.00
C LYS A 114 -14.43 -15.82 -11.48
N GLY A 115 -14.16 -14.53 -11.52
CA GLY A 115 -15.08 -13.51 -11.00
C GLY A 115 -15.27 -13.56 -9.47
N ASN A 116 -14.40 -14.27 -8.73
CA ASN A 116 -14.44 -14.31 -7.27
C ASN A 116 -13.05 -14.53 -6.67
N GLY A 117 -12.87 -14.11 -5.41
CA GLY A 117 -11.60 -14.24 -4.69
C GLY A 117 -11.43 -15.55 -3.93
N ARG A 118 -12.35 -16.53 -4.06
CA ARG A 118 -12.34 -17.78 -3.27
C ARG A 118 -11.31 -18.80 -3.73
N VAL A 119 -10.58 -18.53 -4.81
CA VAL A 119 -9.59 -19.49 -5.37
C VAL A 119 -8.62 -20.00 -4.31
N ALA A 120 -8.18 -19.14 -3.39
CA ALA A 120 -7.27 -19.53 -2.33
C ALA A 120 -7.95 -20.38 -1.23
N THR A 121 -9.26 -20.25 -1.02
CA THR A 121 -10.01 -21.02 -0.03
C THR A 121 -10.57 -22.33 -0.59
N ASP A 122 -10.80 -22.40 -1.90
CA ASP A 122 -11.31 -23.58 -2.60
C ASP A 122 -10.21 -24.61 -2.90
N MET A 123 -8.94 -24.21 -2.81
CA MET A 123 -7.78 -25.09 -3.02
C MET A 123 -7.27 -25.67 -1.71
N SER A 124 -6.59 -26.84 -1.79
CA SER A 124 -5.91 -27.36 -0.62
C SER A 124 -4.77 -26.42 -0.17
N VAL A 125 -4.49 -26.41 1.13
CA VAL A 125 -3.42 -25.57 1.71
C VAL A 125 -2.08 -25.86 1.02
N GLN A 126 -1.78 -27.11 0.69
CA GLN A 126 -0.58 -27.51 0.00
C GLN A 126 -0.50 -26.90 -1.41
N THR A 127 -1.61 -26.93 -2.16
CA THR A 127 -1.68 -26.34 -3.51
C THR A 127 -1.46 -24.83 -3.46
N VAL A 128 -2.10 -24.14 -2.52
CA VAL A 128 -1.92 -22.70 -2.31
C VAL A 128 -0.46 -22.39 -1.97
N ALA A 129 0.17 -23.19 -1.09
CA ALA A 129 1.56 -23.01 -0.70
C ALA A 129 2.52 -23.18 -1.89
N ILE A 130 2.33 -24.22 -2.72
CA ILE A 130 3.17 -24.48 -3.90
C ILE A 130 3.01 -23.34 -4.92
N ILE A 131 1.79 -22.94 -5.25
CA ILE A 131 1.56 -21.85 -6.21
C ILE A 131 2.14 -20.54 -5.67
N SER A 132 1.94 -20.24 -4.40
CA SER A 132 2.50 -19.06 -3.74
C SER A 132 4.02 -19.06 -3.79
N PHE A 133 4.64 -20.19 -3.59
CA PHE A 133 6.11 -20.34 -3.68
C PHE A 133 6.60 -20.09 -5.12
N ILE A 134 5.92 -20.63 -6.12
CA ILE A 134 6.26 -20.40 -7.53
C ILE A 134 6.14 -18.90 -7.87
N ILE A 135 5.04 -18.26 -7.46
CA ILE A 135 4.85 -16.82 -7.64
C ILE A 135 5.98 -16.03 -6.98
N PHE A 136 6.34 -16.39 -5.75
CA PHE A 136 7.44 -15.75 -5.04
C PHE A 136 8.77 -15.89 -5.80
N LEU A 137 9.10 -17.07 -6.33
CA LEU A 137 10.31 -17.30 -7.12
C LEU A 137 10.32 -16.47 -8.41
N ILE A 138 9.18 -16.32 -9.07
CA ILE A 138 9.05 -15.46 -10.26
C ILE A 138 9.37 -14.00 -9.90
N PHE A 139 8.79 -13.48 -8.82
CA PHE A 139 9.08 -12.11 -8.38
C PHE A 139 10.52 -11.94 -7.89
N LEU A 140 11.07 -12.94 -7.22
CA LEU A 140 12.48 -12.95 -6.83
C LEU A 140 13.38 -12.86 -8.07
N PHE A 141 13.12 -13.67 -9.08
CA PHE A 141 13.85 -13.62 -10.35
C PHE A 141 13.70 -12.26 -11.05
N LEU A 142 12.49 -11.71 -11.10
CA LEU A 142 12.25 -10.37 -11.68
C LEU A 142 13.01 -9.28 -10.91
N SER A 143 13.11 -9.38 -9.60
CA SER A 143 13.84 -8.42 -8.77
C SER A 143 15.34 -8.39 -9.07
N THR A 144 15.93 -9.52 -9.50
CA THR A 144 17.35 -9.59 -9.89
C THR A 144 17.66 -8.86 -11.20
N LYS A 145 16.63 -8.54 -12.01
CA LYS A 145 16.80 -7.78 -13.27
C LYS A 145 17.02 -6.28 -13.05
N GLY A 146 16.98 -5.83 -11.82
CA GLY A 146 17.36 -4.50 -11.41
C GLY A 146 16.31 -3.41 -11.69
N LEU A 147 16.77 -2.16 -11.67
CA LEU A 147 15.92 -0.96 -11.66
C LEU A 147 15.00 -0.84 -12.89
N THR A 148 15.42 -1.35 -14.04
CA THR A 148 14.61 -1.27 -15.28
C THR A 148 13.30 -2.06 -15.15
N THR A 149 13.37 -3.27 -14.61
CA THR A 149 12.19 -4.11 -14.37
C THR A 149 11.27 -3.47 -13.31
N LEU A 150 11.85 -2.94 -12.24
CA LEU A 150 11.10 -2.23 -11.20
C LEU A 150 10.35 -1.01 -11.77
N LYS A 151 10.99 -0.23 -12.66
CA LYS A 151 10.36 0.91 -13.34
C LYS A 151 9.15 0.50 -14.17
N VAL A 152 9.29 -0.55 -14.97
CA VAL A 152 8.20 -1.03 -15.83
C VAL A 152 7.04 -1.55 -14.99
N ILE A 153 7.32 -2.48 -14.06
CA ILE A 153 6.28 -3.06 -13.20
C ILE A 153 5.60 -2.00 -12.35
N GLY A 154 6.38 -1.12 -11.71
CA GLY A 154 5.83 -0.05 -10.86
C GLY A 154 5.01 0.98 -11.65
N SER A 155 5.43 1.34 -12.86
CA SER A 155 4.67 2.25 -13.71
C SER A 155 3.35 1.63 -14.19
N VAL A 156 3.37 0.37 -14.63
CA VAL A 156 2.17 -0.34 -15.06
C VAL A 156 1.21 -0.53 -13.88
N ALA A 157 1.72 -1.00 -12.75
CA ALA A 157 0.91 -1.18 -11.54
C ALA A 157 0.30 0.15 -11.05
N GLY A 158 1.12 1.20 -10.93
CA GLY A 158 0.67 2.52 -10.48
C GLY A 158 -0.35 3.15 -11.43
N SER A 159 -0.13 3.04 -12.74
CA SER A 159 -1.09 3.55 -13.74
C SER A 159 -2.41 2.75 -13.69
N GLY A 160 -2.34 1.44 -13.58
CA GLY A 160 -3.52 0.59 -13.44
C GLY A 160 -4.34 0.93 -12.19
N MET A 161 -3.68 1.10 -11.03
CA MET A 161 -4.32 1.50 -9.79
C MET A 161 -4.93 2.89 -9.87
N LEU A 162 -4.28 3.84 -10.56
CA LEU A 162 -4.81 5.19 -10.77
C LEU A 162 -6.07 5.15 -11.64
N ILE A 163 -6.03 4.42 -12.78
CA ILE A 163 -7.18 4.26 -13.67
C ILE A 163 -8.35 3.61 -12.92
N MET A 164 -8.10 2.55 -12.18
CA MET A 164 -9.12 1.88 -11.35
C MET A 164 -9.74 2.83 -10.33
N SER A 165 -8.93 3.66 -9.68
CA SER A 165 -9.41 4.62 -8.68
C SER A 165 -10.29 5.71 -9.31
N ILE A 166 -9.87 6.24 -10.45
CA ILE A 166 -10.66 7.22 -11.21
C ILE A 166 -11.97 6.60 -11.71
N LEU A 167 -11.91 5.40 -12.28
CA LEU A 167 -13.09 4.69 -12.76
C LEU A 167 -14.08 4.44 -11.61
N PHE A 168 -13.58 4.06 -10.43
CA PHE A 168 -14.43 3.85 -9.26
C PHE A 168 -15.13 5.14 -8.81
N ILE A 169 -14.42 6.28 -8.81
CA ILE A 169 -15.02 7.58 -8.49
C ILE A 169 -16.10 7.94 -9.53
N ILE A 170 -15.81 7.76 -10.82
CA ILE A 170 -16.79 8.01 -11.89
C ILE A 170 -18.03 7.14 -11.70
N LEU A 171 -17.87 5.85 -11.46
CA LEU A 171 -18.99 4.94 -11.24
C LEU A 171 -19.78 5.29 -9.98
N ALA A 172 -19.11 5.69 -8.90
CA ALA A 172 -19.80 6.08 -7.66
C ALA A 172 -20.73 7.29 -7.86
N VAL A 173 -20.39 8.20 -8.80
CA VAL A 173 -21.22 9.35 -9.15
C VAL A 173 -22.26 8.99 -10.23
N ALA A 174 -21.87 8.20 -11.22
CA ALA A 174 -22.71 7.91 -12.39
C ALA A 174 -23.84 6.92 -12.06
N VAL A 175 -23.57 5.88 -11.26
CA VAL A 175 -24.57 4.83 -10.99
C VAL A 175 -25.84 5.37 -10.34
N PRO A 176 -25.80 6.20 -9.28
CA PRO A 176 -27.01 6.76 -8.69
C PRO A 176 -27.81 7.69 -9.64
N THR A 177 -27.13 8.28 -10.66
CA THR A 177 -27.77 9.15 -11.64
C THR A 177 -28.41 8.38 -12.78
N ILE A 178 -27.84 7.23 -13.15
CA ILE A 178 -28.34 6.36 -14.24
C ILE A 178 -29.47 5.44 -13.73
N ASP A 179 -29.32 4.92 -12.53
CA ASP A 179 -30.30 4.03 -11.90
C ASP A 179 -30.81 4.65 -10.58
N PRO A 180 -31.96 5.35 -10.63
CA PRO A 180 -32.57 5.95 -9.43
C PRO A 180 -33.01 4.93 -8.38
N SER A 181 -33.13 3.64 -8.77
CA SER A 181 -33.45 2.56 -7.82
C SER A 181 -32.25 2.14 -6.98
N PHE A 182 -31.04 2.52 -7.40
CA PHE A 182 -29.81 2.22 -6.68
C PHE A 182 -29.75 3.00 -5.36
N LYS A 183 -29.87 2.27 -4.27
CA LYS A 183 -29.68 2.85 -2.93
C LYS A 183 -28.24 2.60 -2.49
N MET A 184 -27.54 3.68 -2.14
CA MET A 184 -26.24 3.54 -1.47
C MET A 184 -26.43 2.77 -0.17
N ALA A 185 -25.55 1.80 0.07
CA ALA A 185 -25.59 0.98 1.28
C ALA A 185 -25.27 1.76 2.57
N THR A 186 -24.87 3.02 2.44
CA THR A 186 -24.52 3.89 3.55
C THR A 186 -25.72 4.81 3.86
N PRO A 187 -26.47 4.54 4.92
CA PRO A 187 -27.53 5.45 5.36
C PRO A 187 -26.89 6.74 5.91
N ASP A 188 -27.63 7.83 5.85
CA ASP A 188 -27.36 9.10 6.54
C ASP A 188 -26.00 9.76 6.29
N MET A 189 -25.53 9.76 5.03
CA MET A 189 -24.34 10.54 4.63
C MET A 189 -24.51 12.05 4.89
N GLY A 190 -25.72 12.53 5.11
CA GLY A 190 -26.02 13.92 5.46
C GLY A 190 -25.86 14.23 6.96
N ASP A 191 -25.81 13.24 7.83
CA ASP A 191 -25.63 13.45 9.28
C ASP A 191 -24.14 13.43 9.64
N VAL A 192 -23.63 14.58 10.09
CA VAL A 192 -22.22 14.74 10.51
C VAL A 192 -21.84 13.78 11.63
N LYS A 193 -22.80 13.40 12.49
CA LYS A 193 -22.55 12.47 13.61
C LYS A 193 -22.13 11.08 13.12
N THR A 194 -22.58 10.66 11.95
CA THR A 194 -22.24 9.37 11.36
C THR A 194 -20.75 9.26 11.02
N TYR A 195 -20.09 10.38 10.81
CA TYR A 195 -18.65 10.42 10.51
C TYR A 195 -17.76 10.38 11.74
N ILE A 196 -18.33 10.65 12.93
CA ILE A 196 -17.56 10.69 14.17
C ILE A 196 -17.39 9.25 14.68
N PRO A 197 -16.15 8.72 14.78
CA PRO A 197 -15.94 7.39 15.28
C PRO A 197 -16.12 7.33 16.81
N ASP A 198 -16.53 6.19 17.29
CA ASP A 198 -16.49 5.88 18.72
C ASP A 198 -15.04 5.64 19.13
N PHE A 199 -14.44 6.57 19.87
CA PHE A 199 -13.04 6.51 20.30
C PHE A 199 -12.83 5.47 21.41
N ASN A 200 -12.97 4.20 21.07
CA ASN A 200 -12.74 3.06 21.94
C ASN A 200 -11.51 2.26 21.52
N LEU A 201 -11.13 1.26 22.32
CA LEU A 201 -9.94 0.43 22.04
C LEU A 201 -10.02 -0.27 20.68
N ASN A 202 -11.21 -0.72 20.29
CA ASN A 202 -11.42 -1.37 18.98
C ASN A 202 -11.18 -0.39 17.84
N TYR A 203 -11.62 0.86 17.97
CA TYR A 203 -11.33 1.92 17.00
C TYR A 203 -9.81 2.13 16.83
N PHE A 204 -9.08 2.25 17.96
CA PHE A 204 -7.62 2.44 17.89
C PHE A 204 -6.90 1.23 17.30
N ALA A 205 -7.36 0.01 17.57
CA ALA A 205 -6.84 -1.19 16.92
C ALA A 205 -7.07 -1.16 15.41
N THR A 206 -8.26 -0.74 14.96
CA THR A 206 -8.62 -0.67 13.54
C THR A 206 -7.87 0.46 12.81
N ILE A 207 -7.73 1.65 13.44
CA ILE A 207 -6.99 2.78 12.84
C ILE A 207 -5.51 2.47 12.66
N SER A 208 -4.93 1.57 13.48
CA SER A 208 -3.55 1.14 13.32
C SER A 208 -3.26 0.50 11.95
N MET A 209 -4.27 -0.13 11.35
CA MET A 209 -4.16 -0.67 9.98
C MET A 209 -4.03 0.42 8.92
N LEU A 210 -4.58 1.61 9.16
CA LEU A 210 -4.41 2.76 8.26
C LEU A 210 -2.99 3.30 8.30
N VAL A 211 -2.35 3.29 9.48
CA VAL A 211 -0.92 3.64 9.61
C VAL A 211 -0.07 2.74 8.72
N PHE A 212 -0.35 1.43 8.77
CA PHE A 212 0.33 0.46 7.92
C PHE A 212 0.03 0.67 6.42
N ALA A 213 -1.21 1.04 6.10
CA ALA A 213 -1.67 1.25 4.72
C ALA A 213 -0.95 2.39 4.01
N VAL A 214 -0.55 3.44 4.73
CA VAL A 214 0.17 4.61 4.18
C VAL A 214 1.69 4.56 4.41
N GLY A 215 2.20 3.48 5.00
CA GLY A 215 3.64 3.24 5.13
C GLY A 215 4.29 2.90 3.79
N GLY A 216 5.60 3.16 3.66
CA GLY A 216 6.39 2.77 2.49
C GLY A 216 7.02 3.93 1.71
N ALA A 217 6.81 5.17 2.12
CA ALA A 217 7.46 6.33 1.50
C ALA A 217 9.00 6.23 1.54
N GLU A 218 9.56 5.59 2.55
CA GLU A 218 11.00 5.34 2.71
C GLU A 218 11.60 4.42 1.63
N LYS A 219 10.77 3.67 0.90
CA LYS A 219 11.21 2.75 -0.17
C LYS A 219 11.54 3.47 -1.46
N ILE A 220 11.19 4.74 -1.57
CA ILE A 220 11.30 5.54 -2.79
C ILE A 220 12.46 6.53 -2.70
N SER A 221 12.95 6.77 -1.53
CA SER A 221 14.02 7.73 -1.22
C SER A 221 15.43 7.16 -1.45
#